data_efd8511da07c5f7e63b083f59c9a376e
#
_entry.id   efd8511da07c5f7e63b083f59c9a376e
#
_cell.length_a   1.000
_cell.length_b   1.000
_cell.length_c   1.000
_cell.angle_alpha   90.00
_cell.angle_beta   90.00
_cell.angle_gamma   90.00
#
_symmetry.space_group_name_H-M   'P 1'
#
loop_
_entity.id
_entity.type
_entity.pdbx_description
1 polymer ?
#
loop_
_entity_poly.entity_id
_entity_poly.type
_entity_poly.pdbx_seq_one_letter_code
_entity_poly.pdbx_strand_id
1 'polypeptide(L)'
;KNLGSSIEANFAENYINTYYRKALDELQLTPINQASIDNLEFQEGLDLSFSARFEVEPEIKLPKYQRKFKIQALQYLPEDEDIKQALIQYQEKYATIKTIDTGAETGHFIRGDFHILDESRLPIVGSKMENQYIRLGFGLFKDNTEKVFLGAKEGDEVTVSIQGEDKPVKYHVKINTVEEQILPDLDDELAKTINDQITTLDELKKQIKEELQVSLDRDHRDAVRKEIINYFVENSKIDAPESMVSMYFEQIKDDLKKRNQPIDEEQIRENYKSHAEWNIKWYLLKDKIIKNESLDISNDEIDGKIEEMISQNKGSEKKITAFYKQSKNKQQLFNEMLNEKLFEKLSEYAKVKVVEESTNELRKKQAA
;
A
#
# COMPACT_ATOMS: atom_id res chain seq x y z
N LYS A 1 56.29 -21.34 7.24
CA LYS A 1 56.11 -20.32 6.18
C LYS A 1 54.73 -19.65 6.20
N ASN A 2 53.71 -20.20 6.91
CA ASN A 2 52.35 -19.64 6.90
C ASN A 2 51.99 -18.69 8.08
N LEU A 3 52.90 -18.58 9.08
CA LEU A 3 52.62 -17.71 10.25
C LEU A 3 52.83 -16.20 9.94
N GLY A 4 53.83 -15.85 9.14
CA GLY A 4 54.12 -14.46 8.76
C GLY A 4 52.96 -13.81 7.96
N SER A 5 52.50 -14.47 6.92
CA SER A 5 51.40 -13.96 6.09
C SER A 5 50.06 -13.86 6.86
N SER A 6 49.83 -14.73 7.84
CA SER A 6 48.64 -14.64 8.72
C SER A 6 48.74 -13.46 9.72
N ILE A 7 49.93 -13.15 10.22
CA ILE A 7 50.17 -12.01 11.12
C ILE A 7 50.02 -10.71 10.34
N GLU A 8 50.58 -10.63 9.12
CA GLU A 8 50.47 -9.47 8.25
C GLU A 8 49.02 -9.20 7.87
N ALA A 9 48.24 -10.22 7.52
CA ALA A 9 46.82 -10.09 7.22
C ALA A 9 46.01 -9.61 8.42
N ASN A 10 46.22 -10.19 9.61
CA ASN A 10 45.57 -9.75 10.83
C ASN A 10 45.96 -8.30 11.24
N PHE A 11 47.20 -7.91 11.04
CA PHE A 11 47.66 -6.55 11.27
C PHE A 11 46.94 -5.58 10.34
N ALA A 12 46.97 -5.86 9.05
CA ALA A 12 46.31 -5.04 8.05
C ALA A 12 44.82 -4.87 8.38
N GLU A 13 44.12 -5.98 8.67
CA GLU A 13 42.69 -5.98 8.98
C GLU A 13 42.35 -5.13 10.23
N ASN A 14 43.18 -5.17 11.27
CA ASN A 14 43.00 -4.39 12.48
C ASN A 14 43.28 -2.89 12.30
N TYR A 15 44.25 -2.52 11.47
CA TYR A 15 44.66 -1.13 11.30
C TYR A 15 43.95 -0.40 10.16
N ILE A 16 43.46 -1.12 9.12
CA ILE A 16 42.70 -0.51 8.02
C ILE A 16 41.55 0.35 8.57
N ASN A 17 40.73 -0.19 9.48
CA ASN A 17 39.62 0.53 10.06
C ASN A 17 40.04 1.80 10.82
N THR A 18 41.19 1.74 11.48
CA THR A 18 41.73 2.88 12.24
C THR A 18 42.19 3.99 11.32
N TYR A 19 42.97 3.65 10.29
CA TYR A 19 43.46 4.64 9.31
C TYR A 19 42.35 5.15 8.39
N TYR A 20 41.40 4.29 8.04
CA TYR A 20 40.21 4.69 7.26
C TYR A 20 39.39 5.76 8.02
N ARG A 21 39.06 5.52 9.30
CA ARG A 21 38.36 6.49 10.14
C ARG A 21 39.12 7.80 10.26
N LYS A 22 40.42 7.73 10.52
CA LYS A 22 41.26 8.92 10.60
C LYS A 22 41.25 9.73 9.30
N ALA A 23 41.35 9.06 8.14
CA ALA A 23 41.27 9.72 6.84
C ALA A 23 39.90 10.37 6.61
N LEU A 24 38.80 9.72 7.01
CA LEU A 24 37.46 10.30 6.95
C LEU A 24 37.32 11.56 7.80
N ASP A 25 37.84 11.53 9.04
CA ASP A 25 37.83 12.67 9.95
C ASP A 25 38.65 13.85 9.39
N GLU A 26 39.86 13.58 8.86
CA GLU A 26 40.72 14.59 8.26
C GLU A 26 40.10 15.23 7.00
N LEU A 27 39.41 14.43 6.18
CA LEU A 27 38.75 14.88 4.95
C LEU A 27 37.31 15.39 5.18
N GLN A 28 36.80 15.26 6.40
CA GLN A 28 35.40 15.59 6.76
C GLN A 28 34.36 14.89 5.86
N LEU A 29 34.61 13.63 5.51
CA LEU A 29 33.72 12.81 4.68
C LEU A 29 32.86 11.92 5.58
N THR A 30 31.59 11.82 5.23
CA THR A 30 30.62 10.92 5.89
C THR A 30 30.16 9.87 4.87
N PRO A 31 30.62 8.62 4.98
CA PRO A 31 30.17 7.54 4.12
C PRO A 31 28.71 7.19 4.38
N ILE A 32 27.96 6.87 3.32
CA ILE A 32 26.58 6.38 3.40
C ILE A 32 26.49 4.86 3.21
N ASN A 33 27.61 4.21 2.85
CA ASN A 33 27.73 2.76 2.73
C ASN A 33 29.04 2.26 3.34
N GLN A 34 29.16 0.95 3.46
CA GLN A 34 30.41 0.32 3.85
C GLN A 34 31.45 0.46 2.72
N ALA A 35 32.67 0.86 3.08
CA ALA A 35 33.76 0.98 2.11
C ALA A 35 34.20 -0.41 1.59
N SER A 36 34.45 -0.49 0.27
CA SER A 36 35.22 -1.58 -0.32
C SER A 36 36.71 -1.23 -0.23
N ILE A 37 37.51 -2.16 0.27
CA ILE A 37 38.94 -2.00 0.38
C ILE A 37 39.59 -2.74 -0.77
N ASP A 38 40.34 -1.97 -1.58
CA ASP A 38 41.07 -2.45 -2.76
C ASP A 38 42.54 -2.11 -2.64
N ASN A 39 43.40 -2.74 -3.45
CA ASN A 39 44.86 -2.46 -3.55
C ASN A 39 45.57 -2.45 -2.18
N LEU A 40 45.26 -3.45 -1.34
CA LEU A 40 45.90 -3.59 -0.05
C LEU A 40 47.34 -4.10 -0.21
N GLU A 41 48.31 -3.29 0.17
CA GLU A 41 49.74 -3.61 0.17
C GLU A 41 50.27 -3.42 1.59
N PHE A 42 50.84 -4.45 2.14
CA PHE A 42 51.53 -4.42 3.44
C PHE A 42 52.62 -5.48 3.47
N GLN A 43 53.80 -5.07 3.83
CA GLN A 43 54.94 -5.97 4.08
C GLN A 43 55.67 -5.47 5.33
N GLU A 44 56.25 -6.38 6.11
CA GLU A 44 57.02 -6.00 7.29
C GLU A 44 58.18 -5.05 6.94
N GLY A 45 58.21 -3.89 7.60
CA GLY A 45 59.16 -2.81 7.34
C GLY A 45 58.80 -1.83 6.22
N LEU A 46 57.63 -1.98 5.61
CA LEU A 46 57.05 -1.05 4.63
C LEU A 46 55.78 -0.41 5.17
N ASP A 47 55.36 0.67 4.49
CA ASP A 47 54.10 1.34 4.84
C ASP A 47 52.88 0.49 4.47
N LEU A 48 51.81 0.61 5.27
CA LEU A 48 50.50 0.08 4.92
C LEU A 48 49.81 0.99 3.90
N SER A 49 49.53 0.49 2.71
CA SER A 49 48.80 1.19 1.65
C SER A 49 47.53 0.46 1.27
N PHE A 50 46.42 1.17 1.10
CA PHE A 50 45.17 0.63 0.61
C PHE A 50 44.32 1.73 -0.03
N SER A 51 43.39 1.32 -0.89
CA SER A 51 42.35 2.18 -1.46
C SER A 51 41.01 1.84 -0.83
N ALA A 52 40.30 2.85 -0.32
CA ALA A 52 38.94 2.69 0.16
C ALA A 52 37.96 3.37 -0.77
N ARG A 53 37.00 2.61 -1.31
CA ARG A 53 35.93 3.12 -2.17
C ARG A 53 34.60 3.08 -1.43
N PHE A 54 33.94 4.21 -1.34
CA PHE A 54 32.66 4.37 -0.69
C PHE A 54 31.86 5.51 -1.34
N GLU A 55 30.56 5.56 -1.09
CA GLU A 55 29.72 6.67 -1.49
C GLU A 55 29.54 7.67 -0.33
N VAL A 56 29.41 8.93 -0.69
CA VAL A 56 29.09 10.02 0.24
C VAL A 56 27.73 10.60 -0.11
N GLU A 57 27.10 11.27 0.86
CA GLU A 57 25.85 11.99 0.60
C GLU A 57 26.06 13.03 -0.52
N PRO A 58 25.23 13.03 -1.57
CA PRO A 58 25.39 13.96 -2.68
C PRO A 58 25.12 15.40 -2.24
N GLU A 59 25.79 16.36 -2.89
CA GLU A 59 25.48 17.78 -2.67
C GLU A 59 24.06 18.10 -3.17
N ILE A 60 23.16 18.43 -2.24
CA ILE A 60 21.75 18.70 -2.55
C ILE A 60 21.54 20.18 -2.78
N LYS A 61 21.17 20.54 -4.01
CA LYS A 61 20.77 21.90 -4.40
C LYS A 61 19.25 21.94 -4.60
N LEU A 62 18.57 22.54 -3.62
CA LEU A 62 17.11 22.70 -3.70
C LEU A 62 16.73 23.67 -4.83
N PRO A 63 15.59 23.44 -5.53
CA PRO A 63 15.03 24.39 -6.47
C PRO A 63 14.59 25.68 -5.75
N LYS A 64 14.34 26.76 -6.50
CA LYS A 64 13.84 28.02 -5.94
C LYS A 64 12.35 27.91 -5.64
N TYR A 65 11.98 27.27 -4.54
CA TYR A 65 10.58 26.97 -4.19
C TYR A 65 9.88 28.08 -3.36
N GLN A 66 10.62 28.86 -2.57
CA GLN A 66 10.04 29.88 -1.68
C GLN A 66 9.41 31.08 -2.42
N ARG A 67 9.60 31.20 -3.75
CA ARG A 67 9.02 32.25 -4.60
C ARG A 67 7.76 31.80 -5.34
N LYS A 68 7.01 30.85 -4.80
CA LYS A 68 5.84 30.20 -5.40
C LYS A 68 6.17 29.39 -6.65
N PHE A 69 6.03 28.08 -6.54
CA PHE A 69 6.08 27.15 -7.68
C PHE A 69 4.66 26.71 -8.07
N LYS A 70 4.51 26.27 -9.33
CA LYS A 70 3.20 25.87 -9.88
C LYS A 70 3.14 24.36 -9.98
N ILE A 71 2.03 23.79 -9.53
CA ILE A 71 1.70 22.38 -9.69
C ILE A 71 0.26 22.24 -10.17
N GLN A 72 -0.09 21.06 -10.70
CA GLN A 72 -1.46 20.71 -11.05
C GLN A 72 -1.84 19.47 -10.27
N ALA A 73 -3.00 19.48 -9.62
CA ALA A 73 -3.49 18.33 -8.87
C ALA A 73 -4.94 18.03 -9.23
N LEU A 74 -5.25 16.76 -9.38
CA LEU A 74 -6.60 16.28 -9.63
C LEU A 74 -7.45 16.41 -8.37
N GLN A 75 -8.70 16.80 -8.57
CA GLN A 75 -9.75 16.74 -7.57
C GLN A 75 -10.97 16.07 -8.19
N TYR A 76 -11.41 14.96 -7.60
CA TYR A 76 -12.63 14.32 -8.01
C TYR A 76 -13.82 14.93 -7.28
N LEU A 77 -14.93 15.13 -8.03
CA LEU A 77 -16.19 15.61 -7.49
C LEU A 77 -17.17 14.45 -7.44
N PRO A 78 -17.89 14.25 -6.30
CA PRO A 78 -18.86 13.19 -6.17
C PRO A 78 -20.08 13.44 -7.04
N GLU A 79 -20.63 12.39 -7.63
CA GLU A 79 -21.85 12.42 -8.42
C GLU A 79 -22.98 11.69 -7.71
N ASP A 80 -24.22 11.94 -8.14
CA ASP A 80 -25.40 11.25 -7.60
C ASP A 80 -25.32 9.73 -7.78
N GLU A 81 -24.59 9.27 -8.79
CA GLU A 81 -24.37 7.85 -9.02
C GLU A 81 -23.51 7.20 -7.92
N ASP A 82 -22.58 7.93 -7.32
CA ASP A 82 -21.78 7.43 -6.19
C ASP A 82 -22.68 7.18 -4.97
N ILE A 83 -23.62 8.10 -4.74
CA ILE A 83 -24.61 7.95 -3.65
C ILE A 83 -25.49 6.74 -3.90
N LYS A 84 -25.95 6.53 -5.15
CA LYS A 84 -26.75 5.34 -5.50
C LYS A 84 -25.98 4.05 -5.27
N GLN A 85 -24.71 4.01 -5.71
CA GLN A 85 -23.85 2.84 -5.52
C GLN A 85 -23.62 2.54 -4.03
N ALA A 86 -23.41 3.56 -3.21
CA ALA A 86 -23.30 3.40 -1.76
C ALA A 86 -24.58 2.87 -1.14
N LEU A 87 -25.75 3.37 -1.58
CA LEU A 87 -27.05 2.88 -1.12
C LEU A 87 -27.30 1.41 -1.50
N ILE A 88 -26.94 1.01 -2.72
CA ILE A 88 -27.01 -0.39 -3.16
C ILE A 88 -26.11 -1.28 -2.28
N GLN A 89 -24.89 -0.84 -1.95
CA GLN A 89 -24.01 -1.57 -1.04
C GLN A 89 -24.61 -1.72 0.36
N TYR A 90 -25.28 -0.69 0.86
CA TYR A 90 -26.04 -0.79 2.12
C TYR A 90 -27.21 -1.77 2.01
N GLN A 91 -28.00 -1.74 0.92
CA GLN A 91 -29.05 -2.73 0.70
C GLN A 91 -28.49 -4.16 0.68
N GLU A 92 -27.38 -4.40 -0.05
CA GLU A 92 -26.74 -5.71 -0.09
C GLU A 92 -26.22 -6.15 1.29
N LYS A 93 -25.66 -5.25 2.08
CA LYS A 93 -25.15 -5.52 3.43
C LYS A 93 -26.26 -5.88 4.44
N TYR A 94 -27.42 -5.25 4.31
CA TYR A 94 -28.57 -5.45 5.18
C TYR A 94 -29.64 -6.35 4.57
N ALA A 95 -29.33 -7.01 3.45
CA ALA A 95 -30.23 -7.95 2.83
C ALA A 95 -30.49 -9.19 3.69
N THR A 96 -31.69 -9.71 3.59
CA THR A 96 -32.08 -10.97 4.23
C THR A 96 -31.87 -12.12 3.25
N ILE A 97 -31.21 -13.17 3.68
CA ILE A 97 -31.04 -14.39 2.89
C ILE A 97 -32.17 -15.35 3.23
N LYS A 98 -32.87 -15.81 2.20
CA LYS A 98 -33.98 -16.74 2.31
C LYS A 98 -33.75 -17.96 1.42
N THR A 99 -33.84 -19.16 1.98
CA THR A 99 -33.84 -20.40 1.20
C THR A 99 -35.14 -20.50 0.40
N ILE A 100 -35.01 -20.87 -0.87
CA ILE A 100 -36.12 -20.99 -1.80
C ILE A 100 -36.13 -22.39 -2.45
N ASP A 101 -37.30 -22.83 -2.89
CA ASP A 101 -37.56 -24.10 -3.59
C ASP A 101 -37.98 -23.92 -5.06
N THR A 102 -38.08 -22.68 -5.51
CA THR A 102 -38.56 -22.34 -6.88
C THR A 102 -37.55 -22.58 -7.99
N GLY A 103 -36.32 -22.90 -7.67
CA GLY A 103 -35.22 -23.01 -8.62
C GLY A 103 -34.36 -21.75 -8.70
N ALA A 104 -33.09 -21.94 -9.06
CA ALA A 104 -32.08 -20.88 -9.05
C ALA A 104 -32.28 -19.93 -10.25
N GLU A 105 -32.14 -18.63 -9.98
CA GLU A 105 -32.14 -17.54 -10.98
C GLU A 105 -30.86 -16.73 -10.87
N THR A 106 -30.59 -15.88 -11.87
CA THR A 106 -29.49 -14.90 -11.83
C THR A 106 -29.57 -14.04 -10.58
N GLY A 107 -28.45 -13.89 -9.87
CA GLY A 107 -28.38 -13.15 -8.60
C GLY A 107 -28.58 -14.01 -7.37
N HIS A 108 -29.20 -15.21 -7.49
CA HIS A 108 -29.37 -16.13 -6.37
C HIS A 108 -28.03 -16.72 -5.93
N PHE A 109 -28.00 -17.17 -4.70
CA PHE A 109 -26.86 -17.87 -4.12
C PHE A 109 -27.14 -19.38 -4.12
N ILE A 110 -26.10 -20.14 -4.42
CA ILE A 110 -26.13 -21.60 -4.31
C ILE A 110 -25.09 -22.03 -3.32
N ARG A 111 -25.50 -22.87 -2.38
CA ARG A 111 -24.60 -23.59 -1.52
C ARG A 111 -24.54 -25.03 -2.01
N GLY A 112 -23.34 -25.54 -2.31
CA GLY A 112 -23.21 -26.86 -2.91
C GLY A 112 -21.87 -27.53 -2.62
N ASP A 113 -21.82 -28.84 -2.86
CA ASP A 113 -20.62 -29.64 -2.75
C ASP A 113 -20.02 -29.83 -4.16
N PHE A 114 -18.79 -29.40 -4.34
CA PHE A 114 -18.07 -29.45 -5.60
C PHE A 114 -17.06 -30.59 -5.60
N HIS A 115 -17.05 -31.40 -6.67
CA HIS A 115 -16.05 -32.43 -6.93
C HIS A 115 -15.37 -32.19 -8.27
N ILE A 116 -14.05 -32.19 -8.31
CA ILE A 116 -13.33 -32.14 -9.59
C ILE A 116 -13.53 -33.47 -10.31
N LEU A 117 -13.82 -33.39 -11.61
CA LEU A 117 -13.96 -34.54 -12.48
C LEU A 117 -12.67 -34.80 -13.28
N ASP A 118 -12.32 -36.09 -13.43
CA ASP A 118 -11.28 -36.53 -14.36
C ASP A 118 -11.74 -36.51 -15.84
N GLU A 119 -10.86 -36.93 -16.75
CA GLU A 119 -11.17 -37.01 -18.18
C GLU A 119 -12.32 -37.99 -18.50
N SER A 120 -12.51 -39.01 -17.65
CA SER A 120 -13.61 -39.98 -17.77
C SER A 120 -14.89 -39.49 -17.10
N ARG A 121 -14.94 -38.26 -16.62
CA ARG A 121 -16.03 -37.62 -15.86
C ARG A 121 -16.34 -38.30 -14.52
N LEU A 122 -15.37 -38.96 -13.92
CA LEU A 122 -15.48 -39.52 -12.56
C LEU A 122 -14.91 -38.55 -11.54
N PRO A 123 -15.51 -38.44 -10.32
CA PRO A 123 -14.99 -37.60 -9.26
C PRO A 123 -13.62 -38.06 -8.81
N ILE A 124 -12.68 -37.13 -8.75
CA ILE A 124 -11.34 -37.39 -8.25
C ILE A 124 -11.40 -37.53 -6.72
N VAL A 125 -10.86 -38.62 -6.18
CA VAL A 125 -10.83 -38.89 -4.73
C VAL A 125 -10.05 -37.77 -4.01
N GLY A 126 -10.66 -37.21 -2.97
CA GLY A 126 -10.06 -36.15 -2.17
C GLY A 126 -10.23 -34.73 -2.75
N SER A 127 -10.91 -34.57 -3.87
CA SER A 127 -11.16 -33.25 -4.48
C SER A 127 -12.46 -32.59 -4.01
N LYS A 128 -13.16 -33.18 -3.04
CA LYS A 128 -14.45 -32.65 -2.54
C LYS A 128 -14.22 -31.33 -1.79
N MET A 129 -14.95 -30.30 -2.21
CA MET A 129 -15.07 -29.01 -1.55
C MET A 129 -16.51 -28.88 -1.06
N GLU A 130 -16.73 -29.05 0.24
CA GLU A 130 -18.09 -29.05 0.82
C GLU A 130 -18.60 -27.63 1.03
N ASN A 131 -19.92 -27.45 0.93
CA ASN A 131 -20.62 -26.21 1.25
C ASN A 131 -20.05 -24.97 0.61
N GLN A 132 -19.59 -25.05 -0.64
CA GLN A 132 -19.13 -23.88 -1.36
C GLN A 132 -20.30 -22.93 -1.62
N TYR A 133 -20.06 -21.64 -1.43
CA TYR A 133 -21.05 -20.59 -1.57
C TYR A 133 -20.74 -19.77 -2.83
N ILE A 134 -21.65 -19.78 -3.80
CA ILE A 134 -21.49 -19.10 -5.08
C ILE A 134 -22.67 -18.19 -5.35
N ARG A 135 -22.47 -17.07 -6.06
CA ARG A 135 -23.53 -16.18 -6.55
C ARG A 135 -23.61 -16.30 -8.06
N LEU A 136 -24.79 -16.63 -8.57
CA LEU A 136 -25.07 -16.74 -10.00
C LEU A 136 -25.03 -15.36 -10.66
N GLY A 137 -24.46 -15.28 -11.87
CA GLY A 137 -24.25 -14.05 -12.61
C GLY A 137 -23.00 -13.25 -12.18
N PHE A 138 -22.19 -13.76 -11.22
CA PHE A 138 -21.03 -13.07 -10.70
C PHE A 138 -19.75 -13.91 -10.76
N GLY A 139 -18.62 -13.22 -10.94
CA GLY A 139 -17.29 -13.85 -10.92
C GLY A 139 -17.13 -14.96 -11.93
N LEU A 140 -16.78 -16.16 -11.46
CA LEU A 140 -16.63 -17.36 -12.30
C LEU A 140 -17.96 -18.00 -12.72
N PHE A 141 -19.07 -17.61 -12.08
CA PHE A 141 -20.41 -18.19 -12.30
C PHE A 141 -21.32 -17.24 -13.07
N LYS A 142 -20.82 -16.67 -14.18
CA LYS A 142 -21.53 -15.82 -15.12
C LYS A 142 -21.60 -16.44 -16.51
N ASP A 143 -22.43 -15.89 -17.35
CA ASP A 143 -22.57 -16.29 -18.78
C ASP A 143 -22.87 -17.79 -18.94
N ASN A 144 -21.98 -18.55 -19.58
CA ASN A 144 -22.18 -19.96 -19.84
C ASN A 144 -22.07 -20.85 -18.60
N THR A 145 -21.30 -20.45 -17.60
CA THR A 145 -21.17 -21.20 -16.34
C THR A 145 -22.42 -21.04 -15.46
N GLU A 146 -23.10 -19.90 -15.52
CA GLU A 146 -24.37 -19.67 -14.84
C GLU A 146 -25.50 -20.54 -15.38
N LYS A 147 -25.57 -20.66 -16.71
CA LYS A 147 -26.69 -21.35 -17.40
C LYS A 147 -26.96 -22.77 -16.91
N VAL A 148 -25.94 -23.47 -16.43
CA VAL A 148 -26.10 -24.85 -15.95
C VAL A 148 -26.77 -24.93 -14.57
N PHE A 149 -26.83 -23.84 -13.86
CA PHE A 149 -27.46 -23.73 -12.56
C PHE A 149 -28.87 -23.13 -12.63
N LEU A 150 -29.24 -22.44 -13.73
CA LEU A 150 -30.55 -21.82 -13.83
C LEU A 150 -31.67 -22.86 -13.75
N GLY A 151 -32.63 -22.63 -12.88
CA GLY A 151 -33.74 -23.51 -12.58
C GLY A 151 -33.43 -24.70 -11.66
N ALA A 152 -32.17 -24.88 -11.28
CA ALA A 152 -31.75 -25.95 -10.38
C ALA A 152 -32.28 -25.73 -8.95
N LYS A 153 -32.57 -26.83 -8.26
CA LYS A 153 -33.16 -26.83 -6.90
C LYS A 153 -32.26 -27.59 -5.93
N GLU A 154 -32.62 -27.52 -4.65
CA GLU A 154 -32.02 -28.36 -3.62
C GLU A 154 -32.06 -29.84 -4.01
N GLY A 155 -30.91 -30.51 -3.90
CA GLY A 155 -30.73 -31.92 -4.26
C GLY A 155 -30.35 -32.17 -5.71
N ASP A 156 -30.46 -31.20 -6.60
CA ASP A 156 -30.06 -31.36 -8.00
C ASP A 156 -28.54 -31.48 -8.13
N GLU A 157 -28.12 -32.18 -9.18
CA GLU A 157 -26.71 -32.37 -9.50
C GLU A 157 -26.43 -31.81 -10.91
N VAL A 158 -25.44 -30.91 -10.98
CA VAL A 158 -25.07 -30.27 -12.24
C VAL A 158 -23.57 -30.43 -12.51
N THR A 159 -23.20 -30.37 -13.79
CA THR A 159 -21.78 -30.35 -14.18
C THR A 159 -21.45 -29.02 -14.80
N VAL A 160 -20.48 -28.32 -14.24
CA VAL A 160 -20.00 -27.00 -14.68
C VAL A 160 -18.54 -27.09 -15.11
N SER A 161 -18.15 -26.33 -16.12
CA SER A 161 -16.76 -26.17 -16.54
C SER A 161 -16.31 -24.74 -16.22
N ILE A 162 -15.30 -24.61 -15.39
CA ILE A 162 -14.75 -23.33 -14.95
C ILE A 162 -13.35 -23.19 -15.53
N GLN A 163 -13.01 -22.02 -16.07
CA GLN A 163 -11.68 -21.74 -16.60
C GLN A 163 -10.67 -21.71 -15.45
N GLY A 164 -9.70 -22.63 -15.48
CA GLY A 164 -8.53 -22.61 -14.61
C GLY A 164 -7.35 -21.87 -15.26
N GLU A 165 -6.19 -21.85 -14.59
CA GLU A 165 -4.98 -21.18 -15.08
C GLU A 165 -4.51 -21.75 -16.42
N ASP A 166 -4.39 -23.07 -16.55
CA ASP A 166 -3.87 -23.73 -17.76
C ASP A 166 -5.00 -24.25 -18.67
N LYS A 167 -6.05 -24.82 -18.08
CA LYS A 167 -7.14 -25.48 -18.80
C LYS A 167 -8.46 -25.42 -18.02
N PRO A 168 -9.62 -25.54 -18.72
CA PRO A 168 -10.91 -25.65 -18.06
C PRO A 168 -10.97 -26.88 -17.16
N VAL A 169 -11.42 -26.68 -15.92
CA VAL A 169 -11.65 -27.74 -14.93
C VAL A 169 -13.14 -28.00 -14.83
N LYS A 170 -13.53 -29.28 -14.91
CA LYS A 170 -14.92 -29.71 -14.77
C LYS A 170 -15.22 -30.09 -13.35
N TYR A 171 -16.35 -29.59 -12.85
CA TYR A 171 -16.84 -29.88 -11.51
C TYR A 171 -18.20 -30.54 -11.59
N HIS A 172 -18.39 -31.57 -10.84
CA HIS A 172 -19.71 -32.10 -10.46
C HIS A 172 -20.15 -31.40 -9.19
N VAL A 173 -21.33 -30.82 -9.21
CA VAL A 173 -21.85 -29.99 -8.12
C VAL A 173 -23.18 -30.57 -7.65
N LYS A 174 -23.24 -30.96 -6.38
CA LYS A 174 -24.50 -31.28 -5.71
C LYS A 174 -25.00 -30.04 -4.98
N ILE A 175 -26.22 -29.59 -5.30
CA ILE A 175 -26.83 -28.40 -4.74
C ILE A 175 -27.42 -28.75 -3.37
N ASN A 176 -26.95 -28.10 -2.32
CA ASN A 176 -27.44 -28.29 -0.96
C ASN A 176 -28.59 -27.33 -0.65
N THR A 177 -28.44 -26.04 -1.04
CA THR A 177 -29.51 -25.03 -0.89
C THR A 177 -29.43 -24.03 -2.04
N VAL A 178 -30.57 -23.46 -2.38
CA VAL A 178 -30.71 -22.28 -3.22
C VAL A 178 -31.25 -21.16 -2.35
N GLU A 179 -30.60 -20.00 -2.39
CA GLU A 179 -30.91 -18.88 -1.50
C GLU A 179 -31.12 -17.61 -2.34
N GLU A 180 -32.18 -16.88 -2.02
CA GLU A 180 -32.49 -15.57 -2.58
C GLU A 180 -32.02 -14.48 -1.60
N GLN A 181 -31.39 -13.43 -2.14
CA GLN A 181 -31.07 -12.23 -1.39
C GLN A 181 -32.20 -11.22 -1.55
N ILE A 182 -32.96 -11.02 -0.49
CA ILE A 182 -34.04 -10.03 -0.46
C ILE A 182 -33.43 -8.72 0.02
N LEU A 183 -33.32 -7.76 -0.90
CA LEU A 183 -32.84 -6.42 -0.57
C LEU A 183 -33.94 -5.65 0.18
N PRO A 184 -33.61 -4.94 1.26
CA PRO A 184 -34.55 -4.04 1.91
C PRO A 184 -34.91 -2.87 0.99
N ASP A 185 -36.10 -2.29 1.18
CA ASP A 185 -36.48 -1.08 0.47
C ASP A 185 -35.58 0.10 0.89
N LEU A 186 -35.37 1.03 -0.05
CA LEU A 186 -34.66 2.29 0.23
C LEU A 186 -35.61 3.29 0.85
N ASP A 187 -35.79 3.16 2.16
CA ASP A 187 -36.71 3.97 2.97
C ASP A 187 -36.07 4.47 4.28
N ASP A 188 -36.86 5.14 5.09
CA ASP A 188 -36.44 5.69 6.38
C ASP A 188 -36.12 4.59 7.40
N GLU A 189 -36.69 3.39 7.25
CA GLU A 189 -36.45 2.25 8.16
C GLU A 189 -35.07 1.66 7.90
N LEU A 190 -34.69 1.52 6.65
CA LEU A 190 -33.32 1.15 6.30
C LEU A 190 -32.32 2.18 6.81
N ALA A 191 -32.59 3.47 6.64
CA ALA A 191 -31.71 4.54 7.13
C ALA A 191 -31.45 4.44 8.63
N LYS A 192 -32.48 4.21 9.45
CA LYS A 192 -32.37 3.98 10.89
C LYS A 192 -31.61 2.72 11.25
N THR A 193 -31.77 1.66 10.44
CA THR A 193 -31.06 0.39 10.65
C THR A 193 -29.56 0.53 10.39
N ILE A 194 -29.17 1.39 9.43
CA ILE A 194 -27.76 1.67 9.09
C ILE A 194 -27.10 2.51 10.18
N ASN A 195 -27.80 3.55 10.65
CA ASN A 195 -27.32 4.47 11.67
C ASN A 195 -28.49 4.95 12.53
N ASP A 196 -28.49 4.61 13.82
CA ASP A 196 -29.54 4.93 14.78
C ASP A 196 -29.72 6.44 15.07
N GLN A 197 -28.72 7.26 14.64
CA GLN A 197 -28.78 8.71 14.74
C GLN A 197 -29.46 9.36 13.53
N ILE A 198 -29.75 8.59 12.48
CA ILE A 198 -30.40 9.05 11.25
C ILE A 198 -31.88 8.63 11.28
N THR A 199 -32.78 9.53 10.88
CA THR A 199 -34.21 9.29 10.91
C THR A 199 -34.84 9.16 9.52
N THR A 200 -34.17 9.68 8.48
CA THR A 200 -34.71 9.67 7.12
C THR A 200 -33.68 9.23 6.08
N LEU A 201 -34.16 8.71 4.96
CA LEU A 201 -33.33 8.34 3.80
C LEU A 201 -32.56 9.55 3.23
N ASP A 202 -33.15 10.75 3.28
CA ASP A 202 -32.47 11.94 2.78
C ASP A 202 -31.32 12.39 3.70
N GLU A 203 -31.44 12.20 5.01
CA GLU A 203 -30.32 12.38 5.94
C GLU A 203 -29.20 11.37 5.68
N LEU A 204 -29.53 10.11 5.39
CA LEU A 204 -28.55 9.09 5.01
C LEU A 204 -27.81 9.47 3.72
N LYS A 205 -28.52 9.90 2.67
CA LYS A 205 -27.91 10.38 1.42
C LYS A 205 -26.97 11.56 1.68
N LYS A 206 -27.35 12.48 2.54
CA LYS A 206 -26.52 13.64 2.91
C LYS A 206 -25.26 13.18 3.63
N GLN A 207 -25.36 12.27 4.58
CA GLN A 207 -24.21 11.70 5.27
C GLN A 207 -23.26 10.99 4.29
N ILE A 208 -23.78 10.14 3.40
CA ILE A 208 -22.99 9.47 2.37
C ILE A 208 -22.23 10.49 1.51
N LYS A 209 -22.91 11.56 1.09
CA LYS A 209 -22.28 12.63 0.31
C LYS A 209 -21.16 13.33 1.07
N GLU A 210 -21.34 13.61 2.35
CA GLU A 210 -20.33 14.22 3.21
C GLU A 210 -19.13 13.28 3.41
N GLU A 211 -19.36 11.99 3.63
CA GLU A 211 -18.31 10.98 3.76
C GLU A 211 -17.50 10.82 2.46
N LEU A 212 -18.18 10.78 1.31
CA LEU A 212 -17.54 10.77 0.00
C LEU A 212 -16.70 12.03 -0.23
N GLN A 213 -17.24 13.22 0.10
CA GLN A 213 -16.49 14.47 -0.03
C GLN A 213 -15.22 14.44 0.83
N VAL A 214 -15.32 14.04 2.08
CA VAL A 214 -14.14 13.91 2.98
C VAL A 214 -13.09 12.93 2.42
N SER A 215 -13.52 11.83 1.82
CA SER A 215 -12.61 10.88 1.17
C SER A 215 -11.93 11.49 -0.06
N LEU A 216 -12.69 12.12 -0.93
CA LEU A 216 -12.17 12.76 -2.15
C LEU A 216 -11.26 13.96 -1.84
N ASP A 217 -11.54 14.70 -0.76
CA ASP A 217 -10.67 15.77 -0.28
C ASP A 217 -9.33 15.22 0.27
N ARG A 218 -9.34 14.02 0.86
CA ARG A 218 -8.11 13.33 1.26
C ARG A 218 -7.30 12.95 0.03
N ASP A 219 -7.95 12.32 -0.96
CA ASP A 219 -7.30 11.92 -2.20
C ASP A 219 -6.70 13.13 -2.94
N HIS A 220 -7.42 14.27 -2.94
CA HIS A 220 -6.90 15.52 -3.49
C HIS A 220 -5.67 16.02 -2.73
N ARG A 221 -5.69 15.99 -1.38
CA ARG A 221 -4.51 16.37 -0.59
C ARG A 221 -3.31 15.48 -0.90
N ASP A 222 -3.54 14.18 -1.07
CA ASP A 222 -2.47 13.24 -1.41
C ASP A 222 -1.95 13.48 -2.84
N ALA A 223 -2.83 13.81 -3.79
CA ALA A 223 -2.44 14.26 -5.13
C ALA A 223 -1.58 15.52 -5.08
N VAL A 224 -1.97 16.53 -4.29
CA VAL A 224 -1.18 17.76 -4.09
C VAL A 224 0.19 17.43 -3.50
N ARG A 225 0.26 16.58 -2.47
CA ARG A 225 1.53 16.13 -1.88
C ARG A 225 2.43 15.46 -2.90
N LYS A 226 1.86 14.56 -3.71
CA LYS A 226 2.58 13.87 -4.79
C LYS A 226 3.16 14.85 -5.80
N GLU A 227 2.37 15.84 -6.23
CA GLU A 227 2.83 16.84 -7.18
C GLU A 227 3.89 17.80 -6.60
N ILE A 228 3.82 18.09 -5.30
CA ILE A 228 4.90 18.79 -4.58
C ILE A 228 6.19 17.96 -4.65
N ILE A 229 6.12 16.67 -4.33
CA ILE A 229 7.29 15.78 -4.39
C ILE A 229 7.85 15.73 -5.81
N ASN A 230 7.00 15.53 -6.81
CA ASN A 230 7.41 15.51 -8.22
C ASN A 230 8.14 16.80 -8.61
N TYR A 231 7.59 17.96 -8.22
CA TYR A 231 8.25 19.23 -8.47
C TYR A 231 9.68 19.27 -7.92
N PHE A 232 9.90 18.82 -6.68
CA PHE A 232 11.23 18.83 -6.08
C PHE A 232 12.16 17.81 -6.73
N VAL A 233 11.69 16.59 -7.00
CA VAL A 233 12.51 15.53 -7.62
C VAL A 233 12.93 15.91 -9.04
N GLU A 234 12.02 16.47 -9.83
CA GLU A 234 12.29 16.84 -11.22
C GLU A 234 13.15 18.10 -11.37
N ASN A 235 13.01 19.06 -10.44
CA ASN A 235 13.73 20.33 -10.53
C ASN A 235 15.01 20.38 -9.68
N SER A 236 15.37 19.30 -9.01
CA SER A 236 16.62 19.14 -8.28
C SER A 236 17.64 18.35 -9.12
N LYS A 237 18.88 18.83 -9.12
CA LYS A 237 19.98 18.10 -9.75
C LYS A 237 20.62 17.19 -8.71
N ILE A 238 19.99 16.06 -8.48
CA ILE A 238 20.47 15.04 -7.53
C ILE A 238 20.39 13.66 -8.19
N ASP A 239 21.44 12.88 -8.03
CA ASP A 239 21.45 11.47 -8.39
C ASP A 239 21.22 10.62 -7.13
N ALA A 240 20.45 9.57 -7.26
CA ALA A 240 20.25 8.62 -6.16
C ALA A 240 21.53 7.78 -6.00
N PRO A 241 22.17 7.74 -4.81
CA PRO A 241 23.33 6.89 -4.57
C PRO A 241 23.00 5.42 -4.85
N GLU A 242 23.91 4.72 -5.54
CA GLU A 242 23.67 3.34 -5.97
C GLU A 242 23.52 2.38 -4.78
N SER A 243 24.26 2.63 -3.70
CA SER A 243 24.14 1.85 -2.46
C SER A 243 22.75 1.96 -1.85
N MET A 244 22.12 3.16 -1.86
CA MET A 244 20.77 3.36 -1.36
C MET A 244 19.73 2.66 -2.24
N VAL A 245 19.91 2.72 -3.57
CA VAL A 245 19.06 1.98 -4.53
C VAL A 245 19.17 0.48 -4.29
N SER A 246 20.38 -0.03 -4.08
CA SER A 246 20.59 -1.44 -3.77
C SER A 246 19.94 -1.86 -2.46
N MET A 247 20.05 -1.05 -1.41
CA MET A 247 19.35 -1.31 -0.13
C MET A 247 17.83 -1.33 -0.30
N TYR A 248 17.27 -0.46 -1.13
CA TYR A 248 15.84 -0.45 -1.42
C TYR A 248 15.39 -1.76 -2.08
N PHE A 249 16.16 -2.30 -3.02
CA PHE A 249 15.87 -3.60 -3.63
C PHE A 249 15.98 -4.76 -2.63
N GLU A 250 16.96 -4.73 -1.72
CA GLU A 250 17.03 -5.74 -0.66
C GLU A 250 15.78 -5.72 0.25
N GLN A 251 15.25 -4.53 0.58
CA GLN A 251 14.00 -4.42 1.33
C GLN A 251 12.82 -5.03 0.58
N ILE A 252 12.68 -4.76 -0.73
CA ILE A 252 11.62 -5.38 -1.54
C ILE A 252 11.75 -6.91 -1.53
N LYS A 253 12.96 -7.44 -1.71
CA LYS A 253 13.21 -8.89 -1.67
C LYS A 253 12.82 -9.51 -0.34
N ASP A 254 13.15 -8.85 0.76
CA ASP A 254 12.79 -9.32 2.10
C ASP A 254 11.27 -9.30 2.34
N ASP A 255 10.57 -8.32 1.82
CA ASP A 255 9.11 -8.25 1.93
C ASP A 255 8.42 -9.31 1.05
N LEU A 256 8.93 -9.59 -0.15
CA LEU A 256 8.47 -10.69 -1.00
C LEU A 256 8.69 -12.05 -0.32
N LYS A 257 9.87 -12.26 0.31
CA LYS A 257 10.17 -13.47 1.11
C LYS A 257 9.15 -13.68 2.23
N LYS A 258 8.83 -12.64 3.00
CA LYS A 258 7.84 -12.69 4.09
C LYS A 258 6.44 -13.07 3.58
N ARG A 259 6.12 -12.73 2.33
CA ARG A 259 4.83 -13.05 1.69
C ARG A 259 4.83 -14.37 0.91
N ASN A 260 5.94 -15.13 0.96
CA ASN A 260 6.15 -16.36 0.17
C ASN A 260 5.95 -16.16 -1.34
N GLN A 261 6.30 -14.98 -1.87
CA GLN A 261 6.21 -14.68 -3.29
C GLN A 261 7.53 -15.02 -4.00
N PRO A 262 7.49 -15.42 -5.29
CA PRO A 262 8.70 -15.69 -6.07
C PRO A 262 9.55 -14.42 -6.20
N ILE A 263 10.87 -14.59 -6.17
CA ILE A 263 11.84 -13.51 -6.28
C ILE A 263 12.58 -13.64 -7.61
N ASP A 264 12.37 -12.68 -8.49
CA ASP A 264 13.14 -12.47 -9.70
C ASP A 264 13.88 -11.13 -9.55
N GLU A 265 15.19 -11.19 -9.34
CA GLU A 265 16.00 -10.00 -9.06
C GLU A 265 16.10 -9.05 -10.27
N GLU A 266 16.13 -9.59 -11.48
CA GLU A 266 16.20 -8.79 -12.71
C GLU A 266 14.90 -8.04 -12.92
N GLN A 267 13.78 -8.74 -12.77
CA GLN A 267 12.44 -8.16 -12.87
C GLN A 267 12.17 -7.12 -11.78
N ILE A 268 12.63 -7.35 -10.55
CA ILE A 268 12.55 -6.37 -9.46
C ILE A 268 13.31 -5.10 -9.83
N ARG A 269 14.56 -5.23 -10.31
CA ARG A 269 15.38 -4.07 -10.70
C ARG A 269 14.73 -3.31 -11.84
N GLU A 270 14.25 -3.99 -12.87
CA GLU A 270 13.60 -3.36 -14.02
C GLU A 270 12.32 -2.61 -13.62
N ASN A 271 11.43 -3.28 -12.86
CA ASN A 271 10.13 -2.72 -12.51
C ASN A 271 10.20 -1.61 -11.45
N TYR A 272 11.16 -1.68 -10.53
CA TYR A 272 11.19 -0.77 -9.37
C TYR A 272 12.31 0.26 -9.41
N LYS A 273 13.21 0.25 -10.42
CA LYS A 273 14.36 1.16 -10.47
C LYS A 273 13.94 2.63 -10.41
N SER A 274 13.06 3.05 -11.29
CA SER A 274 12.60 4.45 -11.36
C SER A 274 11.90 4.88 -10.06
N HIS A 275 11.14 3.97 -9.47
CA HIS A 275 10.45 4.22 -8.21
C HIS A 275 11.44 4.29 -7.03
N ALA A 276 12.45 3.43 -7.00
CA ALA A 276 13.52 3.47 -6.01
C ALA A 276 14.29 4.78 -6.07
N GLU A 277 14.75 5.17 -7.27
CA GLU A 277 15.46 6.43 -7.49
C GLU A 277 14.62 7.64 -7.07
N TRP A 278 13.33 7.65 -7.40
CA TRP A 278 12.40 8.71 -7.02
C TRP A 278 12.25 8.81 -5.49
N ASN A 279 12.04 7.68 -4.81
CA ASN A 279 11.91 7.65 -3.35
C ASN A 279 13.18 8.11 -2.64
N ILE A 280 14.35 7.69 -3.12
CA ILE A 280 15.64 8.05 -2.53
C ILE A 280 15.93 9.54 -2.75
N LYS A 281 15.69 10.05 -3.96
CA LYS A 281 15.80 11.49 -4.23
C LYS A 281 14.91 12.30 -3.32
N TRP A 282 13.65 11.89 -3.17
CA TRP A 282 12.73 12.56 -2.24
C TRP A 282 13.19 12.47 -0.78
N TYR A 283 13.67 11.31 -0.33
CA TYR A 283 14.20 11.16 1.02
C TYR A 283 15.31 12.17 1.32
N LEU A 284 16.28 12.30 0.43
CA LEU A 284 17.40 13.22 0.57
C LEU A 284 16.95 14.69 0.50
N LEU A 285 16.06 15.02 -0.45
CA LEU A 285 15.50 16.36 -0.60
C LEU A 285 14.67 16.77 0.62
N LYS A 286 13.86 15.86 1.14
CA LYS A 286 13.02 16.06 2.33
C LYS A 286 13.86 16.47 3.54
N ASP A 287 14.93 15.74 3.84
CA ASP A 287 15.82 16.06 4.97
C ASP A 287 16.45 17.45 4.80
N LYS A 288 16.89 17.76 3.58
CA LYS A 288 17.46 19.09 3.28
C LYS A 288 16.44 20.21 3.42
N ILE A 289 15.19 19.99 3.02
CA ILE A 289 14.11 20.99 3.16
C ILE A 289 13.77 21.20 4.64
N ILE A 290 13.63 20.12 5.41
CA ILE A 290 13.37 20.19 6.86
C ILE A 290 14.43 21.04 7.56
N LYS A 291 15.70 20.80 7.25
CA LYS A 291 16.83 21.59 7.80
C LYS A 291 16.78 23.05 7.34
N ASN A 292 16.48 23.30 6.05
CA ASN A 292 16.43 24.64 5.48
C ASN A 292 15.28 25.49 6.03
N GLU A 293 14.13 24.88 6.28
CA GLU A 293 12.95 25.55 6.88
C GLU A 293 12.96 25.49 8.40
N SER A 294 13.98 24.89 9.04
CA SER A 294 14.09 24.70 10.48
C SER A 294 12.85 24.08 11.10
N LEU A 295 12.29 23.07 10.41
CA LEU A 295 11.10 22.37 10.90
C LEU A 295 11.49 21.35 11.97
N ASP A 296 10.77 21.40 13.08
CA ASP A 296 10.92 20.48 14.20
C ASP A 296 9.56 20.28 14.89
N ILE A 297 9.45 19.22 15.66
CA ILE A 297 8.27 18.91 16.50
C ILE A 297 8.74 18.79 17.94
N SER A 298 8.21 19.62 18.79
CA SER A 298 8.51 19.58 20.23
C SER A 298 7.81 18.41 20.93
N ASN A 299 8.34 18.02 22.08
CA ASN A 299 7.68 17.01 22.91
C ASN A 299 6.26 17.43 23.32
N ASP A 300 6.04 18.72 23.58
CA ASP A 300 4.73 19.24 23.96
C ASP A 300 3.70 19.10 22.82
N GLU A 301 4.12 19.30 21.55
CA GLU A 301 3.27 19.07 20.38
C GLU A 301 2.88 17.58 20.26
N ILE A 302 3.84 16.66 20.50
CA ILE A 302 3.56 15.21 20.46
C ILE A 302 2.59 14.82 21.58
N ASP A 303 2.85 15.28 22.80
CA ASP A 303 2.03 14.95 23.96
C ASP A 303 0.61 15.54 23.80
N GLY A 304 0.48 16.76 23.28
CA GLY A 304 -0.80 17.37 22.92
C GLY A 304 -1.57 16.57 21.84
N LYS A 305 -0.86 16.03 20.84
CA LYS A 305 -1.49 15.18 19.82
C LYS A 305 -2.00 13.86 20.41
N ILE A 306 -1.26 13.27 21.34
CA ILE A 306 -1.68 12.06 22.05
C ILE A 306 -2.92 12.36 22.91
N GLU A 307 -2.98 13.50 23.61
CA GLU A 307 -4.15 13.92 24.38
C GLU A 307 -5.40 14.13 23.47
N GLU A 308 -5.21 14.73 22.30
CA GLU A 308 -6.26 14.87 21.30
C GLU A 308 -6.82 13.50 20.90
N MET A 309 -5.94 12.53 20.57
CA MET A 309 -6.34 11.17 20.22
C MET A 309 -7.11 10.48 21.35
N ILE A 310 -6.70 10.69 22.60
CA ILE A 310 -7.38 10.18 23.79
C ILE A 310 -8.79 10.77 23.89
N SER A 311 -8.93 12.07 23.71
CA SER A 311 -10.20 12.79 23.82
C SER A 311 -11.23 12.34 22.78
N GLN A 312 -10.76 12.03 21.57
CA GLN A 312 -11.57 11.54 20.45
C GLN A 312 -11.96 10.07 20.58
N ASN A 313 -11.24 9.27 21.40
CA ASN A 313 -11.46 7.83 21.55
C ASN A 313 -11.77 7.45 22.99
N LYS A 314 -12.94 7.93 23.50
CA LYS A 314 -13.39 7.66 24.86
C LYS A 314 -13.43 6.16 25.15
N GLY A 315 -12.85 5.74 26.27
CA GLY A 315 -12.74 4.34 26.68
C GLY A 315 -11.50 3.61 26.19
N SER A 316 -10.65 4.26 25.35
CA SER A 316 -9.39 3.70 24.86
C SER A 316 -8.13 4.38 25.46
N GLU A 317 -8.29 5.25 26.44
CA GLU A 317 -7.22 6.08 27.02
C GLU A 317 -6.01 5.24 27.45
N LYS A 318 -6.26 4.15 28.20
CA LYS A 318 -5.18 3.26 28.68
C LYS A 318 -4.42 2.58 27.53
N LYS A 319 -5.14 2.20 26.47
CA LYS A 319 -4.52 1.55 25.30
C LYS A 319 -3.67 2.52 24.52
N ILE A 320 -4.17 3.73 24.26
CA ILE A 320 -3.46 4.79 23.54
C ILE A 320 -2.21 5.20 24.32
N THR A 321 -2.35 5.46 25.63
CA THR A 321 -1.21 5.81 26.49
C THR A 321 -0.16 4.69 26.52
N ALA A 322 -0.54 3.43 26.64
CA ALA A 322 0.38 2.31 26.64
C ALA A 322 1.09 2.13 25.27
N PHE A 323 0.39 2.39 24.17
CA PHE A 323 0.95 2.33 22.82
C PHE A 323 2.05 3.38 22.62
N TYR A 324 1.81 4.64 22.99
CA TYR A 324 2.77 5.74 22.79
C TYR A 324 3.84 5.84 23.91
N LYS A 325 3.75 5.04 24.97
CA LYS A 325 4.89 4.84 25.90
C LYS A 325 6.07 4.12 25.26
N GLN A 326 5.85 3.37 24.18
CA GLN A 326 6.91 2.72 23.43
C GLN A 326 7.62 3.75 22.56
N SER A 327 8.94 3.89 22.73
CA SER A 327 9.76 4.86 21.99
C SER A 327 9.61 4.78 20.49
N LYS A 328 9.46 3.57 19.95
CA LYS A 328 9.23 3.33 18.51
C LYS A 328 7.95 4.02 18.02
N ASN A 329 6.85 3.88 18.76
CA ASN A 329 5.55 4.44 18.36
C ASN A 329 5.55 5.97 18.52
N LYS A 330 6.20 6.49 19.58
CA LYS A 330 6.38 7.94 19.76
C LYS A 330 7.25 8.54 18.65
N GLN A 331 8.31 7.83 18.23
CA GLN A 331 9.14 8.26 17.10
C GLN A 331 8.39 8.22 15.76
N GLN A 332 7.52 7.23 15.57
CA GLN A 332 6.66 7.17 14.39
C GLN A 332 5.72 8.37 14.34
N LEU A 333 5.05 8.70 15.45
CA LEU A 333 4.17 9.87 15.55
C LEU A 333 4.95 11.18 15.29
N PHE A 334 6.16 11.33 15.84
CA PHE A 334 7.04 12.45 15.54
C PHE A 334 7.28 12.60 14.04
N ASN A 335 7.62 11.50 13.35
CA ASN A 335 7.90 11.50 11.91
C ASN A 335 6.65 11.84 11.09
N GLU A 336 5.48 11.36 11.50
CA GLU A 336 4.19 11.67 10.87
C GLU A 336 3.86 13.16 11.03
N MET A 337 3.95 13.71 12.23
CA MET A 337 3.71 15.14 12.50
C MET A 337 4.70 16.04 11.78
N LEU A 338 5.98 15.66 11.74
CA LEU A 338 7.02 16.42 11.02
C LEU A 338 6.73 16.40 9.50
N ASN A 339 6.26 15.27 8.98
CA ASN A 339 5.88 15.16 7.58
C ASN A 339 4.65 16.02 7.25
N GLU A 340 3.65 16.05 8.11
CA GLU A 340 2.49 16.94 7.97
C GLU A 340 2.93 18.42 7.96
N LYS A 341 3.70 18.84 8.96
CA LYS A 341 4.24 20.21 9.07
C LYS A 341 5.08 20.62 7.85
N LEU A 342 5.83 19.68 7.29
CA LEU A 342 6.57 19.88 6.04
C LEU A 342 5.63 20.18 4.87
N PHE A 343 4.60 19.34 4.65
CA PHE A 343 3.69 19.53 3.52
C PHE A 343 2.78 20.74 3.70
N GLU A 344 2.39 21.08 4.91
CA GLU A 344 1.71 22.36 5.19
C GLU A 344 2.60 23.53 4.77
N LYS A 345 3.87 23.52 5.18
CA LYS A 345 4.83 24.57 4.82
C LYS A 345 5.07 24.66 3.31
N LEU A 346 5.24 23.54 2.63
CA LEU A 346 5.44 23.51 1.18
C LEU A 346 4.18 23.94 0.41
N SER A 347 3.00 23.65 0.95
CA SER A 347 1.71 24.07 0.36
C SER A 347 1.54 25.58 0.41
N GLU A 348 2.08 26.27 1.42
CA GLU A 348 2.10 27.76 1.46
C GLU A 348 2.84 28.37 0.25
N TYR A 349 3.86 27.67 -0.24
CA TYR A 349 4.65 28.10 -1.42
C TYR A 349 4.08 27.57 -2.74
N ALA A 350 3.25 26.55 -2.72
CA ALA A 350 2.67 25.98 -3.92
C ALA A 350 1.52 26.82 -4.46
N LYS A 351 1.51 27.06 -5.78
CA LYS A 351 0.34 27.55 -6.51
C LYS A 351 -0.31 26.35 -7.20
N VAL A 352 -1.31 25.77 -6.53
CA VAL A 352 -2.03 24.61 -7.04
C VAL A 352 -3.05 25.06 -8.09
N LYS A 353 -2.96 24.50 -9.31
CA LYS A 353 -4.03 24.53 -10.29
C LYS A 353 -4.84 23.24 -10.12
N VAL A 354 -6.03 23.38 -9.58
CA VAL A 354 -6.95 22.24 -9.43
C VAL A 354 -7.48 21.88 -10.81
N VAL A 355 -7.44 20.59 -11.13
CA VAL A 355 -8.07 19.98 -12.30
C VAL A 355 -9.22 19.11 -11.78
N GLU A 356 -10.44 19.62 -11.96
CA GLU A 356 -11.64 18.90 -11.52
C GLU A 356 -12.02 17.83 -12.54
N GLU A 357 -12.25 16.60 -12.06
CA GLU A 357 -12.80 15.48 -12.83
C GLU A 357 -13.96 14.87 -12.05
N SER A 358 -14.92 14.28 -12.74
CA SER A 358 -16.00 13.54 -12.07
C SER A 358 -15.54 12.16 -11.63
N THR A 359 -16.15 11.61 -10.59
CA THR A 359 -15.94 10.23 -10.16
C THR A 359 -16.32 9.20 -11.24
N ASN A 360 -17.19 9.58 -12.19
CA ASN A 360 -17.52 8.76 -13.35
C ASN A 360 -16.28 8.49 -14.24
N GLU A 361 -15.43 9.51 -14.44
CA GLU A 361 -14.18 9.33 -15.18
C GLU A 361 -13.20 8.42 -14.43
N LEU A 362 -13.18 8.50 -13.11
CA LEU A 362 -12.40 7.59 -12.27
C LEU A 362 -12.86 6.13 -12.44
N ARG A 363 -14.18 5.88 -12.40
CA ARG A 363 -14.77 4.56 -12.61
C ARG A 363 -14.45 3.99 -13.99
N LYS A 364 -14.52 4.81 -15.05
CA LYS A 364 -14.14 4.39 -16.41
C LYS A 364 -12.66 4.00 -16.49
N LYS A 365 -11.77 4.74 -15.86
CA LYS A 365 -10.32 4.44 -15.81
C LYS A 365 -10.01 3.14 -15.05
N GLN A 366 -10.82 2.78 -14.04
CA GLN A 366 -10.66 1.54 -13.28
C GLN A 366 -11.24 0.30 -13.98
N ALA A 367 -12.19 0.51 -14.88
CA ALA A 367 -12.85 -0.57 -15.63
C ALA A 367 -12.12 -0.94 -16.95
N ALA A 368 -11.14 -0.14 -17.39
CA ALA A 368 -10.34 -0.31 -18.59
C ALA A 368 -9.02 -1.03 -18.31
#